data_c168ca688b2f8d1a69ab8cad4c95f444
#
_entry.id   c168ca688b2f8d1a69ab8cad4c95f444
#
_cell.length_a   1.000
_cell.length_b   1.000
_cell.length_c   1.000
_cell.angle_alpha   90.00
_cell.angle_beta   90.00
_cell.angle_gamma   90.00
#
_symmetry.space_group_name_H-M   'P 1'
#
loop_
_entity.id
_entity.type
_entity.pdbx_description
1 polymer ?
#
loop_
_entity_poly.entity_id
_entity_poly.type
_entity_poly.pdbx_seq_one_letter_code
_entity_poly.pdbx_strand_id
1 'polypeptide(L)'
;MFCYNRKHMKNSKKIFTVVSLFSGCGGLDLGFINNGFKVIWANDILPDAVETYKKNIGNEIILGDITKIPSSEIPDNFDVLLGGFPCQGFSVANIKRSMQDERNFLYKEMLRIIKDKKPKYFVAENVKGLLSMHKGEVFKMIVNDFKSIGYEVNSKLLMASDYGVPQNRERV
;
A
#
# COMPACT_ATOMS: atom_id res chain seq x y z
N MET A 1 -13.35 -4.60 6.07
CA MET A 1 -14.60 -4.03 6.62
C MET A 1 -14.28 -2.60 7.04
N PHE A 2 -14.73 -1.62 6.27
CA PHE A 2 -14.55 -0.22 6.65
C PHE A 2 -15.56 0.12 7.74
N CYS A 3 -15.11 0.44 8.94
CA CYS A 3 -15.99 1.01 9.96
C CYS A 3 -16.12 2.51 9.72
N TYR A 4 -17.30 2.93 9.23
CA TYR A 4 -17.65 4.32 8.93
C TYR A 4 -18.58 4.87 10.00
N ASN A 5 -18.25 5.99 10.60
CA ASN A 5 -19.11 6.66 11.56
C ASN A 5 -20.03 7.66 10.83
N ARG A 6 -21.34 7.35 10.76
CA ARG A 6 -22.40 8.03 9.95
C ARG A 6 -22.79 9.44 10.41
N LYS A 7 -22.12 10.07 11.34
CA LYS A 7 -22.68 11.27 12.01
C LYS A 7 -22.35 12.65 11.44
N HIS A 8 -21.61 12.77 10.32
CA HIS A 8 -21.28 14.11 9.76
C HIS A 8 -21.35 14.16 8.22
N MET A 9 -22.53 13.89 7.66
CA MET A 9 -22.81 14.24 6.26
C MET A 9 -23.64 15.52 6.20
N LYS A 10 -22.98 16.68 6.19
CA LYS A 10 -23.51 17.91 5.62
C LYS A 10 -22.70 18.29 4.38
N ASN A 11 -23.31 18.12 3.22
CA ASN A 11 -23.14 18.76 1.93
C ASN A 11 -21.79 19.45 1.58
N SER A 12 -20.82 18.67 1.18
CA SER A 12 -20.00 18.71 -0.03
C SER A 12 -19.37 17.33 -0.08
N LYS A 13 -19.47 16.60 -1.21
CA LYS A 13 -18.80 15.30 -1.33
C LYS A 13 -17.30 15.57 -1.28
N LYS A 14 -16.71 15.49 -0.07
CA LYS A 14 -15.26 15.58 0.08
C LYS A 14 -14.66 14.42 -0.72
N ILE A 15 -13.90 14.77 -1.76
CA ILE A 15 -13.12 13.78 -2.49
C ILE A 15 -11.93 13.40 -1.62
N PHE A 16 -11.82 12.13 -1.25
CA PHE A 16 -10.67 11.61 -0.51
C PHE A 16 -9.46 11.53 -1.43
N THR A 17 -8.33 12.01 -0.94
CA THR A 17 -7.07 12.02 -1.68
C THR A 17 -6.19 10.84 -1.29
N VAL A 18 -5.45 10.32 -2.26
CA VAL A 18 -4.64 9.10 -2.15
C VAL A 18 -3.20 9.40 -2.57
N VAL A 19 -2.27 8.90 -1.78
CA VAL A 19 -0.86 8.72 -2.14
C VAL A 19 -0.63 7.21 -2.29
N SER A 20 0.02 6.79 -3.37
CA SER A 20 0.23 5.37 -3.69
C SER A 20 1.72 5.05 -3.85
N LEU A 21 2.19 4.05 -3.12
CA LEU A 21 3.54 3.54 -3.16
C LEU A 21 3.56 2.18 -3.84
N PHE A 22 4.63 1.89 -4.58
CA PHE A 22 4.75 0.62 -5.29
C PHE A 22 3.55 0.38 -6.21
N SER A 23 3.14 1.44 -6.91
CA SER A 23 1.85 1.50 -7.62
C SER A 23 1.79 0.54 -8.82
N GLY A 24 2.94 0.10 -9.34
CA GLY A 24 3.02 -0.72 -10.53
C GLY A 24 2.30 -0.06 -11.71
N CYS A 25 1.51 -0.84 -12.43
CA CYS A 25 0.65 -0.35 -13.52
C CYS A 25 -0.64 0.34 -13.01
N GLY A 26 -0.81 0.52 -11.70
CA GLY A 26 -1.95 1.23 -11.10
C GLY A 26 -3.20 0.41 -10.85
N GLY A 27 -3.11 -0.92 -10.76
CA GLY A 27 -4.29 -1.77 -10.56
C GLY A 27 -5.03 -1.50 -9.25
N LEU A 28 -4.30 -1.28 -8.15
CA LEU A 28 -4.89 -0.93 -6.85
C LEU A 28 -5.49 0.48 -6.91
N ASP A 29 -4.76 1.42 -7.49
CA ASP A 29 -5.16 2.82 -7.64
C ASP A 29 -6.45 2.96 -8.44
N LEU A 30 -6.57 2.22 -9.55
CA LEU A 30 -7.78 2.19 -10.38
C LEU A 30 -9.02 1.77 -9.58
N GLY A 31 -8.86 0.80 -8.67
CA GLY A 31 -9.94 0.39 -7.76
C GLY A 31 -10.42 1.54 -6.87
N PHE A 32 -9.52 2.36 -6.36
CA PHE A 32 -9.85 3.55 -5.56
C PHE A 32 -10.46 4.65 -6.43
N ILE A 33 -9.90 4.94 -7.62
CA ILE A 33 -10.41 5.94 -8.57
C ILE A 33 -11.85 5.62 -8.97
N ASN A 34 -12.14 4.37 -9.30
CA ASN A 34 -13.50 3.92 -9.65
C ASN A 34 -14.52 4.08 -8.50
N ASN A 35 -14.04 4.22 -7.27
CA ASN A 35 -14.86 4.47 -6.09
C ASN A 35 -14.83 5.95 -5.63
N GLY A 36 -14.38 6.87 -6.50
CA GLY A 36 -14.47 8.32 -6.28
C GLY A 36 -13.33 8.91 -5.45
N PHE A 37 -12.23 8.18 -5.26
CA PHE A 37 -11.01 8.73 -4.68
C PHE A 37 -10.17 9.40 -5.76
N LYS A 38 -9.31 10.33 -5.36
CA LYS A 38 -8.36 11.00 -6.25
C LYS A 38 -6.94 10.64 -5.86
N VAL A 39 -6.22 9.96 -6.73
CA VAL A 39 -4.77 9.80 -6.59
C VAL A 39 -4.13 11.15 -6.90
N ILE A 40 -3.29 11.64 -6.00
CA ILE A 40 -2.58 12.92 -6.13
C ILE A 40 -1.08 12.75 -6.28
N TRP A 41 -0.58 11.56 -5.98
CA TRP A 41 0.81 11.19 -6.12
C TRP A 41 0.94 9.66 -6.10
N ALA A 42 1.77 9.13 -6.97
CA ALA A 42 2.10 7.72 -7.05
C ALA A 42 3.60 7.51 -7.31
N ASN A 43 4.13 6.33 -7.01
CA ASN A 43 5.53 6.00 -7.25
C ASN A 43 5.71 4.53 -7.60
N ASP A 44 6.58 4.28 -8.55
CA ASP A 44 7.13 2.95 -8.81
C ASP A 44 8.58 3.04 -9.31
N ILE A 45 9.36 1.97 -9.12
CA ILE A 45 10.76 1.89 -9.56
C ILE A 45 10.89 1.37 -11.00
N LEU A 46 9.86 0.73 -11.54
CA LEU A 46 9.90 0.07 -12.84
C LEU A 46 9.44 1.02 -13.96
N PRO A 47 10.31 1.37 -14.94
CA PRO A 47 9.97 2.29 -16.02
C PRO A 47 8.74 1.86 -16.82
N ASP A 48 8.64 0.58 -17.18
CA ASP A 48 7.53 0.04 -17.98
C ASP A 48 6.18 0.13 -17.24
N ALA A 49 6.22 -0.08 -15.90
CA ALA A 49 5.04 0.06 -15.06
C ALA A 49 4.58 1.52 -15.00
N VAL A 50 5.52 2.45 -14.82
CA VAL A 50 5.24 3.90 -14.82
C VAL A 50 4.69 4.37 -16.17
N GLU A 51 5.24 3.90 -17.29
CA GLU A 51 4.73 4.21 -18.62
C GLU A 51 3.30 3.70 -18.81
N THR A 52 3.03 2.46 -18.37
CA THR A 52 1.69 1.86 -18.41
C THR A 52 0.70 2.65 -17.55
N TYR A 53 1.11 3.03 -16.34
CA TYR A 53 0.32 3.87 -15.44
C TYR A 53 -0.06 5.19 -16.10
N LYS A 54 0.91 5.90 -16.68
CA LYS A 54 0.68 7.19 -17.36
C LYS A 54 -0.29 7.09 -18.51
N LYS A 55 -0.24 6.01 -19.27
CA LYS A 55 -1.14 5.78 -20.42
C LYS A 55 -2.58 5.50 -20.00
N ASN A 56 -2.81 4.90 -18.82
CA ASN A 56 -4.11 4.37 -18.45
C ASN A 56 -4.78 5.11 -17.27
N ILE A 57 -4.01 5.78 -16.44
CA ILE A 57 -4.50 6.39 -15.19
C ILE A 57 -4.22 7.90 -15.17
N GLY A 58 -2.95 8.31 -15.20
CA GLY A 58 -2.59 9.72 -15.13
C GLY A 58 -1.10 9.96 -14.96
N ASN A 59 -0.73 11.23 -14.89
CA ASN A 59 0.67 11.65 -14.84
C ASN A 59 1.19 11.87 -13.40
N GLU A 60 0.39 11.54 -12.40
CA GLU A 60 0.72 11.72 -10.97
C GLU A 60 1.80 10.76 -10.47
N ILE A 61 2.26 9.83 -11.32
CA ILE A 61 3.27 8.83 -10.97
C ILE A 61 4.68 9.32 -11.24
N ILE A 62 5.57 9.08 -10.27
CA ILE A 62 7.00 9.36 -10.32
C ILE A 62 7.77 8.05 -10.47
N LEU A 63 8.68 8.00 -11.43
CA LEU A 63 9.67 6.93 -11.55
C LEU A 63 10.80 7.18 -10.55
N GLY A 64 11.01 6.25 -9.63
CA GLY A 64 12.10 6.36 -8.66
C GLY A 64 12.07 5.29 -7.58
N ASP A 65 13.23 5.11 -6.97
CA ASP A 65 13.40 4.25 -5.80
C ASP A 65 12.87 4.98 -4.56
N ILE A 66 11.82 4.47 -3.94
CA ILE A 66 11.17 5.10 -2.79
C ILE A 66 12.13 5.29 -1.59
N THR A 67 13.16 4.48 -1.48
CA THR A 67 14.17 4.62 -0.42
C THR A 67 15.02 5.89 -0.58
N LYS A 68 15.05 6.45 -1.79
CA LYS A 68 15.79 7.67 -2.14
C LYS A 68 14.90 8.91 -2.21
N ILE A 69 13.58 8.73 -2.15
CA ILE A 69 12.62 9.84 -2.16
C ILE A 69 12.37 10.29 -0.72
N PRO A 70 12.78 11.51 -0.33
CA PRO A 70 12.51 12.02 1.00
C PRO A 70 11.02 12.29 1.20
N SER A 71 10.54 12.16 2.44
CA SER A 71 9.13 12.43 2.75
C SER A 71 8.67 13.83 2.35
N SER A 72 9.58 14.80 2.29
CA SER A 72 9.29 16.18 1.88
C SER A 72 8.81 16.31 0.42
N GLU A 73 9.17 15.37 -0.46
CA GLU A 73 8.73 15.34 -1.86
C GLU A 73 7.35 14.69 -2.04
N ILE A 74 6.84 14.04 -0.99
CA ILE A 74 5.52 13.43 -0.99
C ILE A 74 4.52 14.47 -0.46
N PRO A 75 3.36 14.65 -1.12
CA PRO A 75 2.34 15.61 -0.68
C PRO A 75 1.95 15.47 0.79
N ASP A 76 1.63 16.57 1.43
CA ASP A 76 1.03 16.59 2.77
C ASP A 76 -0.51 16.54 2.68
N ASN A 77 -1.17 16.26 3.81
CA ASN A 77 -2.62 16.36 3.99
C ASN A 77 -3.46 15.48 3.05
N PHE A 78 -2.95 14.34 2.62
CA PHE A 78 -3.75 13.32 1.94
C PHE A 78 -4.50 12.42 2.95
N ASP A 79 -5.58 11.81 2.49
CA ASP A 79 -6.45 11.01 3.37
C ASP A 79 -6.01 9.54 3.49
N VAL A 80 -5.52 8.93 2.41
CA VAL A 80 -5.20 7.49 2.34
C VAL A 80 -3.82 7.24 1.75
N LEU A 81 -3.03 6.37 2.39
CA LEU A 81 -1.81 5.81 1.80
C LEU A 81 -2.11 4.41 1.29
N LEU A 82 -1.79 4.13 0.04
CA LEU A 82 -1.80 2.80 -0.55
C LEU A 82 -0.38 2.27 -0.68
N GLY A 83 -0.19 0.95 -0.54
CA GLY A 83 1.10 0.33 -0.80
C GLY A 83 1.02 -1.18 -0.96
N GLY A 84 1.41 -1.66 -2.14
CA GLY A 84 1.63 -3.08 -2.44
C GLY A 84 3.12 -3.41 -2.40
N PHE A 85 3.74 -3.37 -1.22
CA PHE A 85 5.18 -3.56 -1.11
C PHE A 85 5.61 -5.00 -1.47
N PRO A 86 6.77 -5.19 -2.15
CA PRO A 86 7.25 -6.50 -2.53
C PRO A 86 7.62 -7.37 -1.32
N CYS A 87 7.26 -8.66 -1.39
CA CYS A 87 7.49 -9.66 -0.35
C CYS A 87 8.68 -10.57 -0.65
N GLN A 88 9.56 -10.21 -1.60
CA GLN A 88 10.57 -11.12 -2.18
C GLN A 88 11.81 -11.38 -1.33
N GLY A 89 12.02 -10.63 -0.28
CA GLY A 89 13.24 -10.72 0.53
C GLY A 89 13.17 -11.68 1.72
N PHE A 90 11.99 -12.23 2.05
CA PHE A 90 11.86 -13.19 3.16
C PHE A 90 12.11 -14.62 2.67
N SER A 91 13.40 -14.95 2.37
CA SER A 91 13.80 -16.29 1.94
C SER A 91 13.62 -17.30 3.07
N VAL A 92 13.06 -18.47 2.72
CA VAL A 92 12.80 -19.61 3.63
C VAL A 92 14.06 -20.16 4.30
N ALA A 93 15.26 -19.86 3.76
CA ALA A 93 16.51 -20.52 4.18
C ALA A 93 17.21 -19.90 5.40
N ASN A 94 16.92 -18.65 5.78
CA ASN A 94 17.59 -18.07 6.95
C ASN A 94 16.95 -16.74 7.43
N ILE A 95 16.16 -16.80 8.50
CA ILE A 95 15.49 -15.62 9.09
C ILE A 95 16.50 -14.52 9.45
N LYS A 96 17.67 -14.87 10.03
CA LYS A 96 18.69 -13.89 10.41
C LYS A 96 19.36 -13.23 9.20
N ARG A 97 19.51 -13.94 8.09
CA ARG A 97 20.08 -13.43 6.85
C ARG A 97 19.05 -12.65 6.03
N SER A 98 17.78 -13.07 6.07
CA SER A 98 16.67 -12.37 5.42
C SER A 98 16.30 -11.07 6.14
N MET A 99 16.55 -10.97 7.45
CA MET A 99 16.41 -9.70 8.19
C MET A 99 17.49 -8.66 7.83
N GLN A 100 18.53 -9.05 7.07
CA GLN A 100 19.58 -8.15 6.58
C GLN A 100 19.44 -7.84 5.07
N ASP A 101 18.50 -8.47 4.36
CA ASP A 101 18.23 -8.17 2.96
C ASP A 101 17.43 -6.85 2.87
N GLU A 102 18.02 -5.82 2.24
CA GLU A 102 17.41 -4.49 2.10
C GLU A 102 16.00 -4.53 1.46
N ARG A 103 15.74 -5.52 0.61
CA ARG A 103 14.42 -5.74 -0.03
C ARG A 103 13.32 -6.13 0.96
N ASN A 104 13.67 -6.66 2.14
CA ASN A 104 12.72 -6.99 3.20
C ASN A 104 12.21 -5.77 3.95
N PHE A 105 12.83 -4.63 3.74
CA PHE A 105 12.53 -3.42 4.48
C PHE A 105 11.65 -2.44 3.70
N LEU A 106 11.17 -2.80 2.51
CA LEU A 106 10.35 -1.88 1.71
C LEU A 106 9.00 -1.55 2.37
N TYR A 107 8.42 -2.44 3.20
CA TYR A 107 7.29 -2.05 4.05
C TYR A 107 7.66 -0.96 5.06
N LYS A 108 8.93 -0.86 5.47
CA LYS A 108 9.41 0.19 6.36
C LYS A 108 9.39 1.57 5.71
N GLU A 109 9.50 1.63 4.39
CA GLU A 109 9.30 2.88 3.66
C GLU A 109 7.84 3.34 3.76
N MET A 110 6.89 2.40 3.64
CA MET A 110 5.49 2.71 3.92
C MET A 110 5.29 3.17 5.36
N LEU A 111 5.93 2.48 6.32
CA LEU A 111 5.91 2.85 7.75
C LEU A 111 6.50 4.25 7.98
N ARG A 112 7.64 4.58 7.34
CA ARG A 112 8.28 5.89 7.39
C ARG A 112 7.33 7.00 6.93
N ILE A 113 6.72 6.80 5.76
CA ILE A 113 5.82 7.80 5.18
C ILE A 113 4.55 7.96 6.03
N ILE A 114 3.98 6.87 6.56
CA ILE A 114 2.84 6.94 7.49
C ILE A 114 3.20 7.76 8.74
N LYS A 115 4.39 7.53 9.30
CA LYS A 115 4.87 8.21 10.49
C LYS A 115 5.05 9.72 10.27
N ASP A 116 5.59 10.09 9.10
CA ASP A 116 5.88 11.48 8.74
C ASP A 116 4.63 12.24 8.32
N LYS A 117 3.76 11.62 7.52
CA LYS A 117 2.61 12.26 6.88
C LYS A 117 1.29 12.09 7.64
N LYS A 118 1.17 11.06 8.47
CA LYS A 118 0.00 10.76 9.33
C LYS A 118 -1.33 10.76 8.55
N PRO A 119 -1.46 9.98 7.47
CA PRO A 119 -2.73 9.87 6.75
C PRO A 119 -3.81 9.32 7.67
N LYS A 120 -5.10 9.58 7.36
CA LYS A 120 -6.20 9.05 8.16
C LYS A 120 -6.32 7.54 8.09
N TYR A 121 -6.00 6.98 6.92
CA TYR A 121 -6.09 5.56 6.63
C TYR A 121 -4.88 5.12 5.82
N PHE A 122 -4.57 3.83 5.90
CA PHE A 122 -3.67 3.21 4.95
C PHE A 122 -4.22 1.84 4.52
N VAL A 123 -3.82 1.40 3.34
CA VAL A 123 -4.08 0.05 2.83
C VAL A 123 -2.76 -0.54 2.39
N ALA A 124 -2.36 -1.62 3.05
CA ALA A 124 -1.20 -2.42 2.70
C ALA A 124 -1.66 -3.71 2.03
N GLU A 125 -1.23 -3.96 0.80
CA GLU A 125 -1.58 -5.16 0.03
C GLU A 125 -0.37 -6.08 -0.06
N ASN A 126 -0.61 -7.40 0.03
CA ASN A 126 0.43 -8.37 -0.23
C ASN A 126 -0.14 -9.73 -0.68
N VAL A 127 0.75 -10.64 -1.09
CA VAL A 127 0.37 -12.01 -1.45
C VAL A 127 -0.04 -12.83 -0.23
N LYS A 128 -0.94 -13.80 -0.39
CA LYS A 128 -1.38 -14.75 0.66
C LYS A 128 -0.21 -15.37 1.43
N GLY A 129 0.90 -15.66 0.72
CA GLY A 129 2.09 -16.28 1.31
C GLY A 129 2.66 -15.52 2.52
N LEU A 130 2.43 -14.20 2.62
CA LEU A 130 2.84 -13.39 3.76
C LEU A 130 2.25 -13.91 5.09
N LEU A 131 1.01 -14.41 5.08
CA LEU A 131 0.33 -14.91 6.28
C LEU A 131 0.99 -16.14 6.90
N SER A 132 1.63 -16.99 6.09
CA SER A 132 2.28 -18.22 6.52
C SER A 132 3.81 -18.13 6.62
N MET A 133 4.38 -17.02 6.14
CA MET A 133 5.81 -16.80 6.09
C MET A 133 6.43 -16.86 7.49
N HIS A 134 7.45 -17.71 7.66
CA HIS A 134 8.07 -18.02 8.96
C HIS A 134 7.01 -18.32 10.05
N LYS A 135 6.07 -19.22 9.74
CA LYS A 135 4.96 -19.58 10.65
C LYS A 135 4.09 -18.38 11.08
N GLY A 136 4.01 -17.34 10.23
CA GLY A 136 3.24 -16.13 10.47
C GLY A 136 3.97 -15.05 11.29
N GLU A 137 5.22 -15.25 11.67
CA GLU A 137 5.97 -14.27 12.47
C GLU A 137 6.22 -12.97 11.72
N VAL A 138 6.51 -13.05 10.40
CA VAL A 138 6.71 -11.86 9.55
C VAL A 138 5.45 -11.00 9.51
N PHE A 139 4.30 -11.61 9.28
CA PHE A 139 3.02 -10.90 9.26
C PHE A 139 2.73 -10.22 10.62
N LYS A 140 2.93 -10.94 11.72
CA LYS A 140 2.75 -10.38 13.08
C LYS A 140 3.69 -9.21 13.34
N MET A 141 4.95 -9.30 12.91
CA MET A 141 5.92 -8.22 13.02
C MET A 141 5.44 -6.96 12.29
N ILE A 142 5.05 -7.09 11.00
CA ILE A 142 4.56 -5.98 10.19
C ILE A 142 3.32 -5.32 10.84
N VAL A 143 2.36 -6.13 11.28
CA VAL A 143 1.16 -5.62 11.97
C VAL A 143 1.52 -4.87 13.26
N ASN A 144 2.45 -5.40 14.04
CA ASN A 144 2.90 -4.75 15.28
C ASN A 144 3.62 -3.43 15.00
N ASP A 145 4.41 -3.35 13.94
CA ASP A 145 5.09 -2.12 13.55
C ASP A 145 4.08 -1.02 13.19
N PHE A 146 3.05 -1.33 12.41
CA PHE A 146 1.97 -0.37 12.11
C PHE A 146 1.15 0.01 13.35
N LYS A 147 0.88 -0.92 14.26
CA LYS A 147 0.22 -0.62 15.54
C LYS A 147 1.07 0.27 16.43
N SER A 148 2.39 0.07 16.44
CA SER A 148 3.32 0.85 17.28
C SER A 148 3.36 2.34 16.95
N ILE A 149 2.95 2.71 15.72
CA ILE A 149 2.85 4.12 15.28
C ILE A 149 1.44 4.70 15.43
N GLY A 150 0.55 4.01 16.16
CA GLY A 150 -0.77 4.52 16.58
C GLY A 150 -1.94 4.16 15.67
N TYR A 151 -1.78 3.21 14.74
CA TYR A 151 -2.89 2.76 13.87
C TYR A 151 -3.53 1.49 14.39
N GLU A 152 -4.86 1.42 14.28
CA GLU A 152 -5.57 0.16 14.38
C GLU A 152 -5.44 -0.61 13.07
N VAL A 153 -5.00 -1.87 13.12
CA VAL A 153 -4.72 -2.69 11.94
C VAL A 153 -5.67 -3.88 11.91
N ASN A 154 -6.48 -3.94 10.86
CA ASN A 154 -7.35 -5.06 10.55
C ASN A 154 -6.91 -5.71 9.24
N SER A 155 -6.84 -7.03 9.19
CA SER A 155 -6.44 -7.77 8.00
C SER A 155 -7.51 -8.75 7.55
N LYS A 156 -7.61 -8.95 6.24
CA LYS A 156 -8.52 -9.93 5.63
C LYS A 156 -7.88 -10.50 4.38
N LEU A 157 -7.97 -11.82 4.21
CA LEU A 157 -7.67 -12.49 2.96
C LEU A 157 -8.87 -12.31 2.03
N LEU A 158 -8.62 -11.78 0.84
CA LEU A 158 -9.63 -11.53 -0.20
C LEU A 158 -9.32 -12.38 -1.42
N MET A 159 -10.35 -12.90 -2.09
CA MET A 159 -10.28 -13.62 -3.35
C MET A 159 -10.84 -12.71 -4.46
N ALA A 160 -10.07 -12.45 -5.52
CA ALA A 160 -10.49 -11.54 -6.58
C ALA A 160 -11.77 -11.99 -7.30
N SER A 161 -11.98 -13.29 -7.45
CA SER A 161 -13.20 -13.84 -8.05
C SER A 161 -14.48 -13.50 -7.28
N ASP A 162 -14.41 -13.30 -5.96
CA ASP A 162 -15.54 -12.92 -5.13
C ASP A 162 -16.02 -11.48 -5.42
N TYR A 163 -15.21 -10.72 -6.15
CA TYR A 163 -15.46 -9.33 -6.52
C TYR A 163 -15.65 -9.12 -8.03
N GLY A 164 -15.98 -10.20 -8.75
CA GLY A 164 -16.29 -10.13 -10.18
C GLY A 164 -15.08 -10.17 -11.13
N VAL A 165 -13.87 -10.38 -10.62
CA VAL A 165 -12.66 -10.57 -11.44
C VAL A 165 -12.54 -12.05 -11.80
N PRO A 166 -12.44 -12.43 -13.09
CA PRO A 166 -12.35 -13.83 -13.51
C PRO A 166 -10.95 -14.41 -13.27
N GLN A 167 -10.45 -14.31 -12.04
CA GLN A 167 -9.14 -14.77 -11.62
C GLN A 167 -9.16 -15.27 -10.16
N ASN A 168 -8.67 -16.48 -9.95
CA ASN A 168 -8.42 -17.01 -8.61
C ASN A 168 -7.13 -16.39 -8.03
N ARG A 169 -7.25 -15.18 -7.46
CA ARG A 169 -6.14 -14.39 -6.93
C ARG A 169 -6.43 -14.00 -5.49
N GLU A 170 -5.68 -14.59 -4.56
CA GLU A 170 -5.80 -14.28 -3.13
C GLU A 170 -4.79 -13.19 -2.74
N ARG A 171 -5.26 -12.21 -1.96
CA ARG A 171 -4.46 -11.11 -1.40
C ARG A 171 -4.87 -10.79 0.03
N VAL A 172 -3.90 -10.39 0.82
CA VAL A 172 -4.08 -9.92 2.20
C VAL A 172 -3.78 -8.45 2.30
#